data_f6bb07674a4f8e7a9f41453f52d09da7
#
_entry.id   f6bb07674a4f8e7a9f41453f52d09da7
#
_cell.length_a   1.000
_cell.length_b   1.000
_cell.length_c   1.000
_cell.angle_alpha   90.00
_cell.angle_beta   90.00
_cell.angle_gamma   90.00
#
_symmetry.space_group_name_H-M   'P 1'
#
loop_
_entity.id
_entity.type
_entity.pdbx_description
1 polymer ?
#
loop_
_entity_poly.entity_id
_entity_poly.type
_entity_poly.pdbx_seq_one_letter_code
_entity_poly.pdbx_strand_id
1 'polypeptide(L)'
;MKLFKSIYPIFYYLLFISWCFASTQGTIKIIDSNNLLIGKANYIKEHKYYISVNNFSDVLLNKNFTNNNTEKIVIYFGDTKIKITANTSFVIINDKAYQLQNNVFQRKGEYYVPLDDLLTLLTQQTNTDYSMDYASMSISLGSVIQNIPIVETTDLNKEKKKWQFDTIIIDPGHGGKDPGSVGYKGTKEKDIVLDVSKRLARKIQK
;
A
#
# COMPACT_ATOMS: atom_id res chain seq x y z
N MET A 1 41.89 31.34 46.91
CA MET A 1 41.63 32.03 45.63
C MET A 1 40.91 31.06 44.70
N LYS A 2 39.75 31.41 44.31
CA LYS A 2 38.62 30.64 43.78
C LYS A 2 38.91 29.98 42.45
N LEU A 3 38.44 28.73 42.32
CA LEU A 3 38.15 28.11 41.03
C LEU A 3 36.75 27.52 41.04
N PHE A 4 35.77 28.34 40.69
CA PHE A 4 34.47 27.91 40.21
C PHE A 4 34.63 27.62 38.73
N LYS A 5 34.74 26.37 38.34
CA LYS A 5 34.57 25.93 36.96
C LYS A 5 33.17 25.37 36.78
N SER A 6 32.44 26.13 36.07
CA SER A 6 31.19 25.94 35.33
C SER A 6 30.83 24.48 35.03
N ILE A 7 29.73 24.01 35.64
CA ILE A 7 29.10 22.69 35.40
C ILE A 7 27.88 22.85 34.46
N TYR A 8 27.89 23.79 33.53
CA TYR A 8 26.75 24.16 32.72
C TYR A 8 26.79 23.81 31.20
N PRO A 9 27.47 22.78 30.70
CA PRO A 9 27.09 22.34 29.38
C PRO A 9 26.49 20.94 29.27
N ILE A 10 26.35 20.17 30.36
CA ILE A 10 25.86 18.78 30.24
C ILE A 10 24.34 18.68 30.32
N PHE A 11 23.66 19.70 30.82
CA PHE A 11 22.19 19.67 30.93
C PHE A 11 21.41 20.05 29.66
N TYR A 12 22.07 20.64 28.67
CA TYR A 12 21.42 20.99 27.39
C TYR A 12 21.38 19.85 26.36
N TYR A 13 22.11 18.76 26.57
CA TYR A 13 22.14 17.62 25.64
C TYR A 13 21.11 16.52 25.96
N LEU A 14 20.40 16.60 27.08
CA LEU A 14 19.39 15.61 27.47
C LEU A 14 17.96 16.02 27.16
N LEU A 15 17.74 17.15 26.50
CA LEU A 15 16.42 17.59 26.02
C LEU A 15 16.22 17.41 24.50
N PHE A 16 17.10 16.69 23.81
CA PHE A 16 16.72 16.02 22.59
C PHE A 16 15.87 14.80 22.99
N ILE A 17 14.71 15.09 23.57
CA ILE A 17 13.64 14.13 23.65
C ILE A 17 13.39 13.71 22.21
N SER A 18 13.83 12.51 21.87
CA SER A 18 13.37 11.73 20.78
C SER A 18 11.86 11.95 20.69
N TRP A 19 11.41 12.77 19.74
CA TRP A 19 10.04 12.78 19.31
C TRP A 19 9.81 11.44 18.61
N CYS A 20 9.78 10.40 19.43
CA CYS A 20 9.27 9.11 19.05
C CYS A 20 7.81 9.40 18.70
N PHE A 21 7.48 9.45 17.43
CA PHE A 21 6.09 9.43 17.01
C PHE A 21 5.52 8.11 17.51
N ALA A 22 4.97 8.15 18.71
CA ALA A 22 4.32 6.99 19.30
C ALA A 22 3.12 6.66 18.41
N SER A 23 3.19 5.57 17.68
CA SER A 23 2.06 5.10 16.91
C SER A 23 0.90 4.83 17.88
N THR A 24 -0.20 5.55 17.70
CA THR A 24 -1.42 5.33 18.49
C THR A 24 -2.14 4.11 17.94
N GLN A 25 -2.51 3.19 18.81
CA GLN A 25 -3.31 2.01 18.45
C GLN A 25 -4.68 2.12 19.10
N GLY A 26 -5.69 1.60 18.43
CA GLY A 26 -7.06 1.60 18.94
C GLY A 26 -7.97 0.71 18.09
N THR A 27 -9.26 0.86 18.31
CA THR A 27 -10.29 0.15 17.54
C THR A 27 -11.23 1.14 16.87
N ILE A 28 -11.63 0.81 15.64
CA ILE A 28 -12.66 1.50 14.88
C ILE A 28 -13.94 0.66 14.97
N LYS A 29 -15.07 1.29 15.25
CA LYS A 29 -16.38 0.65 15.23
C LYS A 29 -16.79 0.40 13.78
N ILE A 30 -17.45 -0.72 13.52
CA ILE A 30 -18.07 -1.02 12.24
C ILE A 30 -19.57 -1.07 12.48
N ILE A 31 -20.34 -0.25 11.79
CA ILE A 31 -21.77 -0.10 11.97
C ILE A 31 -22.51 -0.33 10.64
N ASP A 32 -23.72 -0.84 10.71
CA ASP A 32 -24.58 -1.00 9.54
C ASP A 32 -25.31 0.30 9.16
N SER A 33 -26.14 0.25 8.13
CA SER A 33 -26.98 1.36 7.66
C SER A 33 -27.99 1.85 8.70
N ASN A 34 -28.28 1.09 9.75
CA ASN A 34 -29.17 1.45 10.84
C ASN A 34 -28.41 1.95 12.08
N ASN A 35 -27.10 2.23 11.96
CA ASN A 35 -26.19 2.58 13.05
C ASN A 35 -26.03 1.46 14.12
N LEU A 36 -26.36 0.21 13.80
CA LEU A 36 -26.16 -0.91 14.69
C LEU A 36 -24.69 -1.36 14.62
N LEU A 37 -24.07 -1.56 15.77
CA LEU A 37 -22.70 -2.02 15.86
C LEU A 37 -22.59 -3.49 15.38
N ILE A 38 -21.84 -3.70 14.30
CA ILE A 38 -21.51 -5.04 13.77
C ILE A 38 -20.29 -5.59 14.50
N GLY A 39 -19.27 -4.75 14.73
CA GLY A 39 -18.04 -5.16 15.39
C GLY A 39 -17.01 -4.04 15.48
N LYS A 40 -15.77 -4.43 15.76
CA LYS A 40 -14.63 -3.49 15.85
C LYS A 40 -13.42 -4.06 15.15
N ALA A 41 -12.69 -3.21 14.43
CA ALA A 41 -11.40 -3.56 13.83
C ALA A 41 -10.26 -2.75 14.44
N ASN A 42 -9.08 -3.35 14.54
CA ASN A 42 -7.88 -2.70 15.03
C ASN A 42 -7.35 -1.69 14.03
N TYR A 43 -6.84 -0.56 14.52
CA TYR A 43 -6.12 0.39 13.70
C TYR A 43 -4.80 0.81 14.35
N ILE A 44 -3.90 1.31 13.50
CA ILE A 44 -2.69 2.01 13.90
C ILE A 44 -2.74 3.39 13.25
N LYS A 45 -2.47 4.43 14.05
CA LYS A 45 -2.30 5.79 13.56
C LYS A 45 -0.84 6.17 13.68
N GLU A 46 -0.24 6.46 12.57
CA GLU A 46 1.05 7.13 12.46
C GLU A 46 0.79 8.55 11.95
N HIS A 47 1.25 8.91 10.76
CA HIS A 47 0.82 10.12 10.04
C HIS A 47 -0.54 9.96 9.35
N LYS A 48 -0.96 8.71 9.09
CA LYS A 48 -2.28 8.30 8.57
C LYS A 48 -2.86 7.16 9.41
N TYR A 49 -4.12 6.85 9.18
CA TYR A 49 -4.78 5.69 9.77
C TYR A 49 -4.57 4.46 8.89
N TYR A 50 -4.23 3.36 9.53
CA TYR A 50 -4.08 2.04 8.92
C TYR A 50 -4.99 1.07 9.65
N ILE A 51 -5.80 0.32 8.93
CA ILE A 51 -6.71 -0.68 9.49
C ILE A 51 -6.13 -2.08 9.33
N SER A 52 -6.30 -2.93 10.36
CA SER A 52 -6.04 -4.36 10.24
C SER A 52 -7.08 -4.98 9.32
N VAL A 53 -6.64 -5.45 8.16
CA VAL A 53 -7.54 -6.09 7.19
C VAL A 53 -7.96 -7.49 7.63
N ASN A 54 -7.16 -8.15 8.47
CA ASN A 54 -7.55 -9.42 9.10
C ASN A 54 -8.80 -9.21 9.97
N ASN A 55 -8.71 -8.30 10.96
CA ASN A 55 -9.84 -8.01 11.84
C ASN A 55 -11.04 -7.45 11.09
N PHE A 56 -10.81 -6.53 10.14
CA PHE A 56 -11.89 -5.95 9.35
C PHE A 56 -12.64 -7.01 8.54
N SER A 57 -11.89 -7.92 7.92
CA SER A 57 -12.45 -9.06 7.21
C SER A 57 -13.25 -10.00 8.13
N ASP A 58 -12.71 -10.32 9.31
CA ASP A 58 -13.35 -11.20 10.27
C ASP A 58 -14.68 -10.62 10.78
N VAL A 59 -14.72 -9.31 11.09
CA VAL A 59 -15.95 -8.62 11.51
C VAL A 59 -17.04 -8.67 10.44
N LEU A 60 -16.66 -8.59 9.18
CA LEU A 60 -17.59 -8.65 8.04
C LEU A 60 -17.91 -10.10 7.60
N LEU A 61 -17.47 -11.11 8.38
CA LEU A 61 -17.62 -12.52 8.09
C LEU A 61 -17.09 -12.95 6.72
N ASN A 62 -16.07 -12.23 6.24
CA ASN A 62 -15.41 -12.55 4.99
C ASN A 62 -14.33 -13.61 5.19
N LYS A 63 -14.09 -14.42 4.16
CA LYS A 63 -13.01 -15.41 4.18
C LYS A 63 -11.67 -14.72 3.94
N ASN A 64 -10.69 -15.02 4.78
CA ASN A 64 -9.30 -14.60 4.55
C ASN A 64 -8.36 -15.82 4.59
N PHE A 65 -7.26 -15.72 3.84
CA PHE A 65 -6.21 -16.73 3.79
C PHE A 65 -4.85 -16.04 3.86
N THR A 66 -4.11 -16.33 4.92
CA THR A 66 -2.79 -15.76 5.15
C THR A 66 -1.71 -16.74 4.73
N ASN A 67 -0.71 -16.27 4.02
CA ASN A 67 0.50 -17.03 3.71
C ASN A 67 1.71 -16.33 4.32
N ASN A 68 2.16 -16.80 5.46
CA ASN A 68 3.27 -16.21 6.21
C ASN A 68 4.61 -16.30 5.48
N ASN A 69 4.81 -17.33 4.66
CA ASN A 69 6.08 -17.50 3.91
C ASN A 69 6.24 -16.47 2.79
N THR A 70 5.16 -15.91 2.29
CA THR A 70 5.16 -14.95 1.18
C THR A 70 4.73 -13.56 1.61
N GLU A 71 4.50 -13.34 2.90
CA GLU A 71 4.00 -12.08 3.46
C GLU A 71 2.75 -11.56 2.73
N LYS A 72 1.82 -12.47 2.43
CA LYS A 72 0.60 -12.17 1.68
C LYS A 72 -0.65 -12.60 2.41
N ILE A 73 -1.68 -11.79 2.27
CA ILE A 73 -3.05 -12.14 2.67
C ILE A 73 -3.98 -12.04 1.46
N VAL A 74 -4.92 -12.96 1.36
CA VAL A 74 -6.00 -12.94 0.37
C VAL A 74 -7.32 -12.88 1.12
N ILE A 75 -8.14 -11.90 0.79
CA ILE A 75 -9.46 -11.67 1.40
C ILE A 75 -10.52 -11.72 0.30
N TYR A 76 -11.68 -12.24 0.63
CA TYR A 76 -12.83 -12.27 -0.26
C TYR A 76 -13.99 -11.48 0.36
N PHE A 77 -14.37 -10.38 -0.29
CA PHE A 77 -15.56 -9.60 0.01
C PHE A 77 -16.64 -9.99 -1.02
N GLY A 78 -17.48 -10.96 -0.67
CA GLY A 78 -18.36 -11.60 -1.64
C GLY A 78 -17.53 -12.23 -2.77
N ASP A 79 -17.79 -11.82 -4.02
CA ASP A 79 -17.06 -12.29 -5.20
C ASP A 79 -15.77 -11.48 -5.48
N THR A 80 -15.53 -10.43 -4.71
CA THR A 80 -14.35 -9.58 -4.88
C THR A 80 -13.16 -10.14 -4.14
N LYS A 81 -12.13 -10.57 -4.89
CA LYS A 81 -10.89 -11.13 -4.34
C LYS A 81 -9.83 -10.06 -4.24
N ILE A 82 -9.30 -9.83 -3.04
CA ILE A 82 -8.24 -8.85 -2.76
C ILE A 82 -6.99 -9.59 -2.30
N LYS A 83 -5.88 -9.39 -3.00
CA LYS A 83 -4.54 -9.88 -2.62
C LYS A 83 -3.70 -8.71 -2.13
N ILE A 84 -3.19 -8.80 -0.93
CA ILE A 84 -2.39 -7.77 -0.27
C ILE A 84 -1.03 -8.38 0.06
N THR A 85 0.04 -7.66 -0.26
CA THR A 85 1.42 -8.04 0.06
C THR A 85 2.01 -6.99 0.98
N ALA A 86 2.66 -7.40 2.06
CA ALA A 86 3.34 -6.48 2.96
C ALA A 86 4.50 -5.76 2.25
N ASN A 87 4.86 -4.59 2.75
CA ASN A 87 5.95 -3.75 2.24
C ASN A 87 5.79 -3.28 0.78
N THR A 88 4.54 -3.28 0.28
CA THR A 88 4.21 -2.76 -1.05
C THR A 88 3.13 -1.70 -0.98
N SER A 89 3.10 -0.80 -1.95
CA SER A 89 2.03 0.18 -2.15
C SER A 89 1.00 -0.27 -3.20
N PHE A 90 0.84 -1.57 -3.39
CA PHE A 90 -0.12 -2.11 -4.35
C PHE A 90 -0.98 -3.20 -3.71
N VAL A 91 -2.24 -3.22 -4.12
CA VAL A 91 -3.17 -4.33 -3.89
C VAL A 91 -3.66 -4.85 -5.23
N ILE A 92 -3.96 -6.15 -5.30
CA ILE A 92 -4.52 -6.76 -6.50
C ILE A 92 -5.96 -7.12 -6.21
N ILE A 93 -6.89 -6.54 -6.96
CA ILE A 93 -8.33 -6.81 -6.85
C ILE A 93 -8.81 -7.43 -8.15
N ASN A 94 -9.35 -8.65 -8.09
CA ASN A 94 -9.82 -9.40 -9.26
C ASN A 94 -8.79 -9.37 -10.41
N ASP A 95 -7.50 -9.66 -10.05
CA ASP A 95 -6.34 -9.71 -10.93
C ASP A 95 -5.93 -8.36 -11.59
N LYS A 96 -6.49 -7.24 -11.13
CA LYS A 96 -6.05 -5.88 -11.47
C LYS A 96 -5.27 -5.26 -10.33
N ALA A 97 -4.14 -4.61 -10.63
CA ALA A 97 -3.33 -3.91 -9.64
C ALA A 97 -3.85 -2.48 -9.40
N TYR A 98 -3.95 -2.10 -8.13
CA TYR A 98 -4.33 -0.76 -7.69
C TYR A 98 -3.23 -0.22 -6.80
N GLN A 99 -2.79 1.00 -7.06
CA GLN A 99 -1.78 1.68 -6.28
C GLN A 99 -2.42 2.36 -5.07
N LEU A 100 -1.78 2.19 -3.91
CA LEU A 100 -2.11 2.88 -2.67
C LEU A 100 -1.19 4.09 -2.51
N GLN A 101 -1.59 5.07 -1.70
CA GLN A 101 -0.76 6.24 -1.40
C GLN A 101 0.43 5.89 -0.49
N ASN A 102 0.31 4.84 0.32
CA ASN A 102 1.36 4.39 1.25
C ASN A 102 1.47 2.86 1.24
N ASN A 103 2.62 2.38 1.74
CA ASN A 103 2.85 0.95 1.81
C ASN A 103 1.93 0.25 2.82
N VAL A 104 1.53 -0.95 2.48
CA VAL A 104 1.01 -1.94 3.43
C VAL A 104 2.15 -2.41 4.32
N PHE A 105 1.89 -2.68 5.58
CA PHE A 105 2.87 -3.33 6.44
C PHE A 105 2.23 -4.45 7.26
N GLN A 106 3.08 -5.36 7.74
CA GLN A 106 2.68 -6.44 8.63
C GLN A 106 3.21 -6.16 10.04
N ARG A 107 2.35 -6.36 11.05
CA ARG A 107 2.75 -6.25 12.46
C ARG A 107 2.02 -7.32 13.28
N LYS A 108 2.78 -8.15 13.99
CA LYS A 108 2.25 -9.25 14.82
C LYS A 108 1.30 -10.20 14.06
N GLY A 109 1.60 -10.48 12.80
CA GLY A 109 0.78 -11.36 11.96
C GLY A 109 -0.43 -10.70 11.30
N GLU A 110 -0.78 -9.46 11.63
CA GLU A 110 -1.84 -8.69 11.01
C GLU A 110 -1.31 -7.78 9.91
N TYR A 111 -2.10 -7.61 8.84
CA TYR A 111 -1.79 -6.75 7.72
C TYR A 111 -2.53 -5.42 7.87
N TYR A 112 -1.78 -4.33 7.82
CA TYR A 112 -2.28 -2.97 7.97
C TYR A 112 -2.24 -2.24 6.64
N VAL A 113 -3.41 -1.81 6.18
CA VAL A 113 -3.59 -1.09 4.90
C VAL A 113 -4.04 0.34 5.21
N PRO A 114 -3.58 1.35 4.41
CA PRO A 114 -4.09 2.70 4.55
C PRO A 114 -5.62 2.70 4.49
N LEU A 115 -6.26 3.25 5.53
CA LEU A 115 -7.70 3.13 5.76
C LEU A 115 -8.50 3.73 4.61
N ASP A 116 -8.20 4.99 4.26
CA ASP A 116 -8.96 5.71 3.23
C ASP A 116 -8.84 5.04 1.86
N ASP A 117 -7.64 4.57 1.51
CA ASP A 117 -7.40 3.85 0.25
C ASP A 117 -8.21 2.56 0.20
N LEU A 118 -8.21 1.79 1.30
CA LEU A 118 -8.96 0.53 1.38
C LEU A 118 -10.47 0.77 1.23
N LEU A 119 -11.04 1.72 1.98
CA LEU A 119 -12.47 1.99 1.93
C LEU A 119 -12.88 2.50 0.55
N THR A 120 -12.10 3.38 -0.07
CA THR A 120 -12.34 3.86 -1.44
C THR A 120 -12.36 2.69 -2.43
N LEU A 121 -11.36 1.80 -2.35
CA LEU A 121 -11.29 0.64 -3.24
C LEU A 121 -12.45 -0.33 -3.02
N LEU A 122 -12.82 -0.60 -1.77
CA LEU A 122 -13.96 -1.46 -1.45
C LEU A 122 -15.27 -0.88 -1.99
N THR A 123 -15.53 0.41 -1.78
CA THR A 123 -16.72 1.08 -2.33
C THR A 123 -16.78 1.01 -3.85
N GLN A 124 -15.64 1.13 -4.53
CA GLN A 124 -15.57 1.04 -5.99
C GLN A 124 -15.71 -0.38 -6.54
N GLN A 125 -15.33 -1.40 -5.76
CA GLN A 125 -15.24 -2.78 -6.24
C GLN A 125 -16.32 -3.70 -5.68
N THR A 126 -17.10 -3.23 -4.71
CA THR A 126 -18.22 -3.97 -4.12
C THR A 126 -19.51 -3.14 -4.25
N ASN A 127 -20.64 -3.76 -3.98
CA ASN A 127 -21.93 -3.06 -3.95
C ASN A 127 -22.25 -2.45 -2.57
N THR A 128 -21.23 -2.12 -1.80
CA THR A 128 -21.36 -1.57 -0.46
C THR A 128 -20.62 -0.25 -0.39
N ASP A 129 -21.27 0.78 0.12
CA ASP A 129 -20.63 2.06 0.43
C ASP A 129 -19.94 1.96 1.80
N TYR A 130 -18.65 2.30 1.84
CA TYR A 130 -17.85 2.31 3.06
C TYR A 130 -17.43 3.74 3.36
N SER A 131 -17.98 4.34 4.40
CA SER A 131 -17.63 5.69 4.80
C SER A 131 -17.06 5.74 6.21
N MET A 132 -16.01 6.58 6.40
CA MET A 132 -15.33 6.76 7.68
C MET A 132 -15.75 8.06 8.34
N ASP A 133 -16.23 7.97 9.59
CA ASP A 133 -16.37 9.10 10.49
C ASP A 133 -15.25 9.11 11.52
N TYR A 134 -14.32 10.04 11.38
CA TYR A 134 -13.18 10.20 12.27
C TYR A 134 -13.55 10.78 13.64
N ALA A 135 -14.69 11.48 13.78
CA ALA A 135 -15.12 12.05 15.03
C ALA A 135 -15.63 10.96 16.00
N SER A 136 -16.41 10.03 15.48
CA SER A 136 -16.94 8.90 16.25
C SER A 136 -16.05 7.66 16.19
N MET A 137 -14.99 7.67 15.36
CA MET A 137 -14.14 6.52 15.05
C MET A 137 -14.97 5.31 14.60
N SER A 138 -15.80 5.53 13.55
CA SER A 138 -16.65 4.48 13.01
C SER A 138 -16.62 4.42 11.49
N ILE A 139 -16.72 3.19 10.97
CA ILE A 139 -16.95 2.89 9.56
C ILE A 139 -18.40 2.48 9.42
N SER A 140 -19.16 3.19 8.59
CA SER A 140 -20.53 2.82 8.25
C SER A 140 -20.59 2.08 6.92
N LEU A 141 -21.42 1.02 6.90
CA LEU A 141 -21.72 0.26 5.70
C LEU A 141 -23.10 0.66 5.21
N GLY A 142 -23.12 1.40 4.09
CA GLY A 142 -24.35 1.80 3.40
C GLY A 142 -24.69 0.83 2.27
N SER A 143 -25.96 0.76 1.91
CA SER A 143 -26.33 0.23 0.59
C SER A 143 -25.92 1.28 -0.46
N VAL A 144 -25.26 0.85 -1.53
CA VAL A 144 -25.01 1.75 -2.67
C VAL A 144 -26.38 2.21 -3.18
N ILE A 145 -26.74 3.46 -2.87
CA ILE A 145 -27.87 4.11 -3.56
C ILE A 145 -27.40 4.22 -5.01
N GLN A 146 -28.06 3.49 -5.93
CA GLN A 146 -27.76 3.49 -7.36
C GLN A 146 -28.10 4.84 -8.03
N ASN A 147 -27.70 5.95 -7.42
CA ASN A 147 -27.88 7.32 -7.92
C ASN A 147 -26.55 8.09 -7.99
N ILE A 148 -25.41 7.41 -7.92
CA ILE A 148 -24.23 7.97 -8.56
C ILE A 148 -24.52 7.79 -10.05
N PRO A 149 -24.59 8.87 -10.87
CA PRO A 149 -24.56 8.67 -12.31
C PRO A 149 -23.35 7.79 -12.50
N ILE A 150 -23.58 6.58 -13.02
CA ILE A 150 -22.55 5.79 -13.62
C ILE A 150 -21.93 6.80 -14.57
N VAL A 151 -20.78 7.38 -14.19
CA VAL A 151 -19.89 7.92 -15.20
C VAL A 151 -19.70 6.71 -16.07
N GLU A 152 -20.49 6.69 -17.16
CA GLU A 152 -20.42 5.64 -18.17
C GLU A 152 -18.94 5.36 -18.26
N THR A 153 -18.57 4.13 -17.91
CA THR A 153 -17.19 3.69 -18.03
C THR A 153 -16.85 4.06 -19.44
N THR A 154 -16.27 5.24 -19.58
CA THR A 154 -15.78 5.77 -20.85
C THR A 154 -15.05 4.60 -21.42
N ASP A 155 -15.63 4.06 -22.46
CA ASP A 155 -15.30 2.82 -23.14
C ASP A 155 -13.83 2.45 -22.85
N LEU A 156 -13.58 1.57 -21.85
CA LEU A 156 -12.23 1.17 -21.43
C LEU A 156 -11.41 0.66 -22.61
N ASN A 157 -12.11 0.28 -23.72
CA ASN A 157 -11.47 -0.06 -24.98
C ASN A 157 -11.02 1.19 -25.76
N LYS A 158 -11.69 2.34 -25.58
CA LYS A 158 -11.22 3.63 -26.12
C LYS A 158 -10.09 4.21 -25.26
N GLU A 159 -10.16 4.07 -23.94
CA GLU A 159 -9.06 4.48 -23.06
C GLU A 159 -7.87 3.54 -23.15
N LYS A 160 -8.04 2.22 -23.29
CA LYS A 160 -6.95 1.29 -23.58
C LYS A 160 -6.17 1.67 -24.84
N LYS A 161 -6.83 2.18 -25.88
CA LYS A 161 -6.14 2.73 -27.07
C LYS A 161 -5.30 3.97 -26.77
N LYS A 162 -5.72 4.79 -25.79
CA LYS A 162 -5.01 6.02 -25.39
C LYS A 162 -3.73 5.72 -24.60
N TRP A 163 -3.63 4.55 -23.97
CA TRP A 163 -2.50 4.10 -23.16
C TRP A 163 -1.71 2.94 -23.81
N GLN A 164 -1.87 2.74 -25.11
CA GLN A 164 -1.00 1.82 -25.85
C GLN A 164 0.34 2.51 -26.11
N PHE A 165 1.40 1.93 -25.61
CA PHE A 165 2.75 2.32 -26.01
C PHE A 165 3.04 1.66 -27.35
N ASP A 166 3.14 2.45 -28.40
CA ASP A 166 3.50 1.95 -29.73
C ASP A 166 4.99 1.65 -29.85
N THR A 167 5.79 2.32 -29.03
CA THR A 167 7.25 2.22 -29.06
C THR A 167 7.82 2.25 -27.66
N ILE A 168 8.69 1.30 -27.35
CA ILE A 168 9.49 1.27 -26.13
C ILE A 168 10.95 1.33 -26.55
N ILE A 169 11.67 2.35 -26.07
CA ILE A 169 13.10 2.51 -26.31
C ILE A 169 13.82 1.96 -25.07
N ILE A 170 14.75 1.04 -25.29
CA ILE A 170 15.61 0.49 -24.24
C ILE A 170 17.03 0.96 -24.53
N ASP A 171 17.60 1.77 -23.63
CA ASP A 171 18.98 2.23 -23.70
C ASP A 171 19.82 1.50 -22.64
N PRO A 172 20.72 0.59 -23.04
CA PRO A 172 21.52 -0.17 -22.10
C PRO A 172 22.60 0.65 -21.37
N GLY A 173 22.90 1.85 -21.84
CA GLY A 173 24.04 2.64 -21.33
C GLY A 173 25.41 2.03 -21.69
N HIS A 174 26.45 2.84 -21.66
CA HIS A 174 27.84 2.47 -22.02
C HIS A 174 27.94 1.91 -23.45
N GLY A 175 29.11 1.40 -23.85
CA GLY A 175 29.28 0.78 -25.17
C GLY A 175 30.52 1.28 -25.92
N GLY A 176 30.80 0.64 -27.06
CA GLY A 176 31.98 0.98 -27.85
C GLY A 176 33.26 0.97 -27.03
N LYS A 177 33.93 2.11 -26.93
CA LYS A 177 35.17 2.29 -26.13
C LYS A 177 34.91 2.43 -24.63
N ASP A 178 33.70 2.77 -24.22
CA ASP A 178 33.32 2.91 -22.81
C ASP A 178 32.90 1.55 -22.23
N PRO A 179 33.69 0.95 -21.32
CA PRO A 179 33.36 -0.32 -20.71
C PRO A 179 32.35 -0.19 -19.58
N GLY A 180 32.07 1.03 -19.03
CA GLY A 180 31.49 1.23 -17.71
C GLY A 180 32.40 0.70 -16.61
N SER A 181 31.83 0.31 -15.48
CA SER A 181 32.57 -0.32 -14.38
C SER A 181 33.13 -1.68 -14.80
N VAL A 182 34.32 -2.01 -14.28
CA VAL A 182 34.97 -3.30 -14.54
C VAL A 182 35.02 -4.09 -13.25
N GLY A 183 34.36 -5.24 -13.24
CA GLY A 183 34.30 -6.14 -12.09
C GLY A 183 35.62 -6.93 -11.89
N TYR A 184 35.73 -7.62 -10.74
CA TYR A 184 36.91 -8.35 -10.28
C TYR A 184 37.50 -9.32 -11.31
N LYS A 185 36.69 -9.96 -12.14
CA LYS A 185 37.13 -10.92 -13.19
C LYS A 185 37.18 -10.31 -14.59
N GLY A 186 37.25 -8.97 -14.68
CA GLY A 186 37.25 -8.26 -15.96
C GLY A 186 35.89 -8.16 -16.66
N THR A 187 34.81 -8.54 -15.97
CA THR A 187 33.45 -8.39 -16.48
C THR A 187 33.14 -6.91 -16.63
N LYS A 188 32.73 -6.49 -17.81
CA LYS A 188 32.44 -5.08 -18.13
C LYS A 188 30.94 -4.80 -17.96
N GLU A 189 30.61 -3.66 -17.39
CA GLU A 189 29.22 -3.23 -17.19
C GLU A 189 28.44 -3.21 -18.51
N LYS A 190 29.02 -2.70 -19.58
CA LYS A 190 28.41 -2.65 -20.92
C LYS A 190 27.91 -4.01 -21.41
N ASP A 191 28.62 -5.08 -21.10
CA ASP A 191 28.26 -6.44 -21.57
C ASP A 191 27.05 -6.96 -20.79
N ILE A 192 26.98 -6.64 -19.48
CA ILE A 192 25.86 -7.02 -18.61
C ILE A 192 24.60 -6.25 -18.99
N VAL A 193 24.69 -4.91 -19.09
CA VAL A 193 23.51 -4.09 -19.38
C VAL A 193 22.95 -4.37 -20.78
N LEU A 194 23.81 -4.68 -21.74
CA LEU A 194 23.40 -5.10 -23.08
C LEU A 194 22.66 -6.45 -23.06
N ASP A 195 23.16 -7.43 -22.31
CA ASP A 195 22.51 -8.75 -22.20
C ASP A 195 21.12 -8.61 -21.52
N VAL A 196 21.05 -7.86 -20.42
CA VAL A 196 19.78 -7.59 -19.72
C VAL A 196 18.80 -6.88 -20.65
N SER A 197 19.22 -5.86 -21.37
CA SER A 197 18.39 -5.12 -22.32
C SER A 197 17.84 -5.99 -23.44
N LYS A 198 18.68 -6.88 -24.00
CA LYS A 198 18.24 -7.84 -25.03
C LYS A 198 17.22 -8.85 -24.47
N ARG A 199 17.39 -9.31 -23.24
CA ARG A 199 16.41 -10.20 -22.58
C ARG A 199 15.09 -9.50 -22.32
N LEU A 200 15.14 -8.22 -21.87
CA LEU A 200 13.96 -7.41 -21.66
C LEU A 200 13.20 -7.19 -22.97
N ALA A 201 13.89 -6.77 -24.03
CA ALA A 201 13.29 -6.57 -25.35
C ALA A 201 12.53 -7.82 -25.83
N ARG A 202 13.12 -9.01 -25.72
CA ARG A 202 12.47 -10.27 -26.08
C ARG A 202 11.24 -10.61 -25.24
N LYS A 203 11.16 -10.12 -23.98
CA LYS A 203 9.99 -10.33 -23.12
C LYS A 203 8.85 -9.36 -23.44
N ILE A 204 9.17 -8.15 -23.85
CA ILE A 204 8.18 -7.13 -24.21
C ILE A 204 7.53 -7.43 -25.56
N GLN A 205 8.26 -8.05 -26.49
CA GLN A 205 7.76 -8.42 -27.84
C GLN A 205 6.83 -9.64 -27.87
N LYS A 206 6.64 -10.33 -26.73
CA LYS A 206 5.70 -11.46 -26.61
C LYS A 206 4.32 -11.01 -26.16
#